data_2232806eb222110781c6482309e58175
#
_entry.id   2232806eb222110781c6482309e58175
#
_cell.length_a   1.000
_cell.length_b   1.000
_cell.length_c   1.000
_cell.angle_alpha   90.00
_cell.angle_beta   90.00
_cell.angle_gamma   90.00
#
_symmetry.space_group_name_H-M   'P 1'
#
loop_
_entity.id
_entity.type
_entity.pdbx_description
1 polymer ?
#
loop_
_entity_poly.entity_id
_entity_poly.type
_entity_poly.pdbx_seq_one_letter_code
_entity_poly.pdbx_strand_id
1 'polypeptide(L)'
;GKAGRDLDGVRKCVLHAVHQAQGQGCSAGFIGVAIGGDRTTGYEEAKHQLLRSVDDVNPDARLAALESYVMEKANTLGVGTMGFGGEVTLLGCKVGVLNRLPASFFVSVAYNCWAYRRLGMLIDAGTGQILDWQYRTPAKEAAPMVTAAADAPAQQVKKLVAPISEAA
;
A
#
# COMPACT_ATOMS: atom_id res chain seq x y z
N GLY A 1 7.81 -22.85 -1.71
CA GLY A 1 8.28 -23.07 -3.09
C GLY A 1 9.54 -22.25 -3.34
N LYS A 2 10.43 -22.75 -4.20
CA LYS A 2 11.65 -22.00 -4.56
C LYS A 2 11.25 -20.91 -5.55
N ALA A 3 11.29 -19.64 -5.12
CA ALA A 3 11.21 -18.50 -6.05
C ALA A 3 12.50 -18.40 -6.87
N GLY A 4 12.40 -17.97 -8.13
CA GLY A 4 13.55 -17.66 -8.95
C GLY A 4 14.38 -16.51 -8.34
N ARG A 5 15.67 -16.47 -8.65
CA ARG A 5 16.56 -15.37 -8.24
C ARG A 5 16.55 -14.24 -9.29
N ASP A 6 15.36 -13.81 -9.64
CA ASP A 6 15.06 -12.82 -10.67
C ASP A 6 13.85 -11.95 -10.25
N LEU A 7 13.48 -10.98 -11.06
CA LEU A 7 12.35 -10.11 -10.77
C LEU A 7 11.01 -10.85 -10.71
N ASP A 8 10.85 -11.95 -11.42
CA ASP A 8 9.61 -12.76 -11.32
C ASP A 8 9.52 -13.49 -9.99
N GLY A 9 10.67 -13.96 -9.47
CA GLY A 9 10.74 -14.50 -8.11
C GLY A 9 10.42 -13.46 -7.06
N VAL A 10 10.90 -12.22 -7.23
CA VAL A 10 10.56 -11.07 -6.36
C VAL A 10 9.05 -10.79 -6.41
N ARG A 11 8.46 -10.67 -7.60
CA ARG A 11 7.01 -10.45 -7.78
C ARG A 11 6.18 -11.48 -7.03
N LYS A 12 6.51 -12.77 -7.22
CA LYS A 12 5.83 -13.89 -6.54
C LYS A 12 5.99 -13.82 -5.02
N CYS A 13 7.20 -13.51 -4.54
CA CYS A 13 7.48 -13.40 -3.11
C CYS A 13 6.65 -12.26 -2.47
N VAL A 14 6.64 -11.08 -3.09
CA VAL A 14 5.92 -9.90 -2.59
C VAL A 14 4.41 -10.15 -2.60
N LEU A 15 3.85 -10.63 -3.71
CA LEU A 15 2.41 -10.92 -3.79
C LEU A 15 1.99 -12.03 -2.82
N HIS A 16 2.84 -13.04 -2.61
CA HIS A 16 2.61 -14.07 -1.61
C HIS A 16 2.58 -13.48 -0.19
N ALA A 17 3.51 -12.58 0.14
CA ALA A 17 3.53 -11.92 1.44
C ALA A 17 2.26 -11.09 1.68
N VAL A 18 1.80 -10.34 0.69
CA VAL A 18 0.55 -9.58 0.75
C VAL A 18 -0.66 -10.51 0.94
N HIS A 19 -0.72 -11.59 0.17
CA HIS A 19 -1.79 -12.57 0.29
C HIS A 19 -1.79 -13.26 1.66
N GLN A 20 -0.62 -13.62 2.21
CA GLN A 20 -0.52 -14.25 3.53
C GLN A 20 -0.85 -13.29 4.68
N ALA A 21 -0.60 -12.00 4.50
CA ALA A 21 -0.97 -11.00 5.49
C ALA A 21 -2.48 -10.88 5.68
N GLN A 22 -3.27 -11.15 4.64
CA GLN A 22 -4.73 -11.05 4.69
C GLN A 22 -5.18 -9.76 5.37
N GLY A 23 -6.21 -9.79 6.20
CA GLY A 23 -6.66 -8.66 7.01
C GLY A 23 -5.80 -8.38 8.25
N GLN A 24 -4.83 -9.25 8.59
CA GLN A 24 -4.01 -9.10 9.80
C GLN A 24 -3.10 -7.86 9.75
N GLY A 25 -2.70 -7.42 8.54
CA GLY A 25 -1.95 -6.19 8.34
C GLY A 25 -2.78 -4.91 8.41
N CYS A 26 -4.07 -4.98 8.72
CA CYS A 26 -5.02 -3.89 8.60
C CYS A 26 -5.05 -3.33 7.16
N SER A 27 -5.32 -4.20 6.18
CA SER A 27 -5.45 -3.79 4.77
C SER A 27 -6.62 -2.80 4.58
N ALA A 28 -6.57 -1.94 3.63
CA ALA A 28 -5.54 -1.73 2.62
C ALA A 28 -4.32 -1.03 3.21
N GLY A 29 -3.15 -1.62 3.03
CA GLY A 29 -1.93 -1.13 3.66
C GLY A 29 -0.85 -0.67 2.69
N PHE A 30 0.30 -0.33 3.26
CA PHE A 30 1.51 0.02 2.54
C PHE A 30 2.56 -1.05 2.71
N ILE A 31 3.31 -1.34 1.65
CA ILE A 31 4.47 -2.22 1.74
C ILE A 31 5.75 -1.53 1.30
N GLY A 32 6.80 -1.76 2.08
CA GLY A 32 8.17 -1.50 1.69
C GLY A 32 8.85 -2.83 1.36
N VAL A 33 9.57 -2.87 0.27
CA VAL A 33 10.27 -4.06 -0.22
C VAL A 33 11.75 -3.76 -0.35
N ALA A 34 12.60 -4.68 0.07
CA ALA A 34 14.03 -4.63 -0.20
C ALA A 34 14.49 -5.89 -0.92
N ILE A 35 15.32 -5.71 -1.94
CA ILE A 35 15.95 -6.79 -2.71
C ILE A 35 17.45 -6.75 -2.42
N GLY A 36 18.00 -7.84 -1.91
CA GLY A 36 19.41 -7.93 -1.52
C GLY A 36 19.62 -7.75 -0.01
N GLY A 37 20.86 -7.43 0.37
CA GLY A 37 21.27 -7.39 1.77
C GLY A 37 21.23 -8.76 2.44
N ASP A 38 21.15 -8.72 3.76
CA ASP A 38 20.87 -9.87 4.62
C ASP A 38 19.49 -9.73 5.29
N ARG A 39 19.21 -10.55 6.30
CA ARG A 39 17.92 -10.49 7.00
C ARG A 39 17.73 -9.19 7.78
N THR A 40 18.80 -8.65 8.34
CA THR A 40 18.75 -7.42 9.16
C THR A 40 18.69 -6.19 8.27
N THR A 41 19.70 -6.03 7.42
CA THR A 41 19.81 -4.86 6.53
C THR A 41 18.71 -4.81 5.48
N GLY A 42 18.29 -5.97 4.95
CA GLY A 42 17.16 -6.04 4.03
C GLY A 42 15.84 -5.65 4.68
N TYR A 43 15.60 -6.03 5.95
CA TYR A 43 14.39 -5.63 6.64
C TYR A 43 14.41 -4.14 7.04
N GLU A 44 15.57 -3.64 7.44
CA GLU A 44 15.77 -2.20 7.69
C GLU A 44 15.48 -1.38 6.44
N GLU A 45 16.05 -1.78 5.30
CA GLU A 45 15.79 -1.12 4.01
C GLU A 45 14.31 -1.20 3.61
N ALA A 46 13.65 -2.33 3.79
CA ALA A 46 12.21 -2.44 3.54
C ALA A 46 11.40 -1.46 4.40
N LYS A 47 11.80 -1.23 5.65
CA LYS A 47 11.19 -0.20 6.52
C LYS A 47 11.48 1.21 6.02
N HIS A 48 12.70 1.49 5.55
CA HIS A 48 13.04 2.79 4.96
C HIS A 48 12.15 3.10 3.76
N GLN A 49 11.85 2.10 2.92
CA GLN A 49 10.95 2.29 1.78
C GLN A 49 9.54 2.73 2.19
N LEU A 50 9.08 2.38 3.39
CA LEU A 50 7.81 2.89 3.94
C LEU A 50 7.83 4.39 4.22
N LEU A 51 9.01 5.00 4.31
CA LEU A 51 9.17 6.44 4.59
C LEU A 51 9.13 7.30 3.31
N ARG A 52 9.17 6.69 2.14
CA ARG A 52 9.02 7.39 0.86
C ARG A 52 7.61 7.97 0.71
N SER A 53 7.48 9.03 -0.08
CA SER A 53 6.16 9.55 -0.45
C SER A 53 5.40 8.53 -1.29
N VAL A 54 4.08 8.48 -1.12
CA VAL A 54 3.22 7.61 -1.93
C VAL A 54 3.31 7.97 -3.41
N ASP A 55 3.39 9.27 -3.69
CA ASP A 55 3.36 9.84 -5.04
C ASP A 55 4.74 9.88 -5.70
N ASP A 56 5.82 9.51 -5.01
CA ASP A 56 7.14 9.49 -5.62
C ASP A 56 7.27 8.35 -6.64
N VAL A 57 8.11 8.58 -7.64
CA VAL A 57 8.45 7.60 -8.66
C VAL A 57 9.86 7.09 -8.40
N ASN A 58 10.05 5.79 -8.45
CA ASN A 58 11.36 5.19 -8.27
C ASN A 58 12.31 5.66 -9.39
N PRO A 59 13.51 6.14 -9.07
CA PRO A 59 14.47 6.58 -10.09
C PRO A 59 14.99 5.45 -10.99
N ASP A 60 14.98 4.20 -10.54
CA ASP A 60 15.25 3.03 -11.39
C ASP A 60 13.95 2.59 -12.07
N ALA A 61 13.90 2.72 -13.40
CA ALA A 61 12.72 2.38 -14.19
C ALA A 61 12.25 0.92 -14.02
N ARG A 62 13.17 0.00 -13.74
CA ARG A 62 12.82 -1.43 -13.50
C ARG A 62 12.11 -1.60 -12.17
N LEU A 63 12.55 -0.84 -11.15
CA LEU A 63 11.91 -0.85 -9.84
C LEU A 63 10.57 -0.12 -9.88
N ALA A 64 10.47 0.99 -10.62
CA ALA A 64 9.20 1.67 -10.85
C ALA A 64 8.17 0.74 -11.51
N ALA A 65 8.60 -0.02 -12.53
CA ALA A 65 7.75 -1.02 -13.18
C ALA A 65 7.36 -2.16 -12.22
N LEU A 66 8.25 -2.56 -11.32
CA LEU A 66 7.95 -3.55 -10.29
C LEU A 66 6.94 -3.02 -9.28
N GLU A 67 7.10 -1.79 -8.80
CA GLU A 67 6.15 -1.13 -7.89
C GLU A 67 4.75 -1.08 -8.50
N SER A 68 4.65 -0.63 -9.75
CA SER A 68 3.37 -0.57 -10.50
C SER A 68 2.75 -1.95 -10.69
N TYR A 69 3.55 -2.95 -11.07
CA TYR A 69 3.08 -4.32 -11.23
C TYR A 69 2.51 -4.89 -9.92
N VAL A 70 3.24 -4.70 -8.81
CA VAL A 70 2.80 -5.19 -7.50
C VAL A 70 1.50 -4.52 -7.09
N MET A 71 1.36 -3.21 -7.30
CA MET A 71 0.13 -2.48 -6.99
C MET A 71 -1.06 -3.01 -7.80
N GLU A 72 -0.89 -3.19 -9.11
CA GLU A 72 -1.94 -3.74 -9.97
C GLU A 72 -2.37 -5.14 -9.50
N LYS A 73 -1.40 -6.05 -9.34
CA LYS A 73 -1.71 -7.47 -9.03
C LYS A 73 -2.16 -7.68 -7.59
N ALA A 74 -1.63 -6.94 -6.63
CA ALA A 74 -2.08 -7.02 -5.25
C ALA A 74 -3.56 -6.63 -5.10
N ASN A 75 -4.00 -5.61 -5.84
CA ASN A 75 -5.39 -5.18 -5.82
C ASN A 75 -6.35 -6.18 -6.49
N THR A 76 -5.85 -7.09 -7.33
CA THR A 76 -6.66 -8.22 -7.84
C THR A 76 -6.80 -9.38 -6.86
N LEU A 77 -6.08 -9.38 -5.73
CA LEU A 77 -6.18 -10.44 -4.73
C LEU A 77 -7.52 -10.43 -3.97
N GLY A 78 -8.23 -9.31 -4.00
CA GLY A 78 -9.54 -9.19 -3.38
C GLY A 78 -9.55 -9.25 -1.84
N VAL A 79 -8.40 -9.07 -1.19
CA VAL A 79 -8.31 -9.07 0.28
C VAL A 79 -9.13 -7.91 0.86
N GLY A 80 -9.00 -6.74 0.25
CA GLY A 80 -9.81 -5.57 0.59
C GLY A 80 -9.58 -5.02 1.98
N THR A 81 -10.45 -4.12 2.40
CA THR A 81 -10.37 -3.45 3.70
C THR A 81 -10.54 -4.47 4.82
N MET A 82 -9.55 -4.52 5.72
CA MET A 82 -9.49 -5.41 6.89
C MET A 82 -9.67 -6.90 6.56
N GLY A 83 -9.48 -7.29 5.30
CA GLY A 83 -9.63 -8.68 4.85
C GLY A 83 -11.08 -9.10 4.57
N PHE A 84 -12.03 -8.17 4.57
CA PHE A 84 -13.44 -8.46 4.29
C PHE A 84 -13.80 -8.46 2.81
N GLY A 85 -12.80 -8.39 1.94
CA GLY A 85 -12.99 -8.29 0.50
C GLY A 85 -13.04 -6.85 0.01
N GLY A 86 -12.84 -6.66 -1.29
CA GLY A 86 -12.89 -5.36 -1.95
C GLY A 86 -11.77 -5.17 -2.97
N GLU A 87 -11.87 -4.07 -3.71
CA GLU A 87 -11.00 -3.78 -4.84
C GLU A 87 -9.61 -3.28 -4.42
N VAL A 88 -9.48 -2.70 -3.22
CA VAL A 88 -8.23 -2.09 -2.75
C VAL A 88 -7.63 -2.92 -1.62
N THR A 89 -6.52 -3.60 -1.93
CA THR A 89 -5.72 -4.39 -0.98
C THR A 89 -4.47 -3.64 -0.53
N LEU A 90 -3.82 -2.90 -1.44
CA LEU A 90 -2.68 -2.04 -1.15
C LEU A 90 -2.96 -0.60 -1.56
N LEU A 91 -2.43 0.34 -0.76
CA LEU A 91 -2.40 1.78 -1.03
C LEU A 91 -1.06 2.23 -1.60
N GLY A 92 0.00 1.47 -1.36
CA GLY A 92 1.33 1.79 -1.87
C GLY A 92 2.32 0.63 -1.75
N CYS A 93 3.24 0.59 -2.70
CA CYS A 93 4.38 -0.32 -2.73
C CYS A 93 5.62 0.48 -3.11
N LYS A 94 6.67 0.41 -2.30
CA LYS A 94 7.96 1.05 -2.58
C LYS A 94 9.07 0.03 -2.46
N VAL A 95 10.01 0.05 -3.42
CA VAL A 95 11.06 -0.96 -3.56
C VAL A 95 12.44 -0.32 -3.49
N GLY A 96 13.27 -0.81 -2.58
CA GLY A 96 14.69 -0.50 -2.49
C GLY A 96 15.56 -1.70 -2.85
N VAL A 97 16.84 -1.43 -3.11
CA VAL A 97 17.82 -2.45 -3.49
C VAL A 97 19.10 -2.27 -2.67
N LEU A 98 19.60 -3.36 -2.17
CA LEU A 98 20.90 -3.46 -1.53
C LEU A 98 21.83 -4.40 -2.30
N ASN A 99 23.12 -4.25 -2.11
CA ASN A 99 24.09 -5.19 -2.64
C ASN A 99 23.79 -6.61 -2.13
N ARG A 100 23.78 -7.55 -3.06
CA ARG A 100 23.52 -8.96 -2.73
C ARG A 100 24.76 -9.58 -2.07
N LEU A 101 24.57 -10.30 -0.98
CA LEU A 101 25.60 -11.17 -0.43
C LEU A 101 25.81 -12.39 -1.35
N PRO A 102 27.05 -12.92 -1.47
CA PRO A 102 27.30 -14.14 -2.21
C PRO A 102 26.40 -15.29 -1.77
N ALA A 103 25.98 -16.11 -2.73
CA ALA A 103 25.15 -17.30 -2.54
C ALA A 103 23.74 -17.05 -1.91
N SER A 104 23.37 -15.80 -1.66
CA SER A 104 22.05 -15.44 -1.12
C SER A 104 21.23 -14.58 -2.09
N PHE A 105 19.92 -14.60 -1.91
CA PHE A 105 19.01 -13.69 -2.58
C PHE A 105 17.83 -13.43 -1.63
N PHE A 106 17.96 -12.37 -0.85
CA PHE A 106 16.93 -11.99 0.10
C PHE A 106 15.93 -11.03 -0.55
N VAL A 107 14.66 -11.25 -0.25
CA VAL A 107 13.58 -10.31 -0.50
C VAL A 107 12.89 -10.10 0.83
N SER A 108 12.96 -8.88 1.34
CA SER A 108 12.33 -8.50 2.61
C SER A 108 11.11 -7.65 2.32
N VAL A 109 10.02 -7.90 3.04
CA VAL A 109 8.77 -7.15 2.91
C VAL A 109 8.37 -6.64 4.29
N ALA A 110 8.25 -5.34 4.43
CA ALA A 110 7.66 -4.69 5.60
C ALA A 110 6.24 -4.24 5.23
N TYR A 111 5.27 -4.68 6.01
CA TYR A 111 3.86 -4.31 5.83
C TYR A 111 3.45 -3.29 6.87
N ASN A 112 2.76 -2.24 6.47
CA ASN A 112 2.23 -1.24 7.38
C ASN A 112 0.74 -0.98 7.12
N CYS A 113 0.05 -0.68 8.20
CA CYS A 113 -1.38 -0.45 8.26
C CYS A 113 -1.80 0.79 7.44
N TRP A 114 -3.03 0.85 6.97
CA TRP A 114 -3.62 2.02 6.31
C TRP A 114 -3.59 3.29 7.18
N ALA A 115 -3.53 3.14 8.49
CA ALA A 115 -3.41 4.26 9.42
C ALA A 115 -2.02 4.90 9.48
N TYR A 116 -1.04 4.35 8.72
CA TYR A 116 0.32 4.90 8.61
C TYR A 116 0.31 6.19 7.78
N ARG A 117 -0.19 7.23 8.38
CA ARG A 117 -0.24 8.56 7.79
C ARG A 117 0.74 9.47 8.52
N ARG A 118 1.45 10.27 7.76
CA ARG A 118 2.42 11.23 8.31
C ARG A 118 2.05 12.63 7.87
N LEU A 119 2.12 13.54 8.81
CA LEU A 119 2.06 14.96 8.57
C LEU A 119 3.10 15.61 9.46
N GLY A 120 3.95 16.45 8.88
CA GLY A 120 4.94 17.21 9.61
C GLY A 120 4.69 18.70 9.43
N MET A 121 5.16 19.48 10.37
CA MET A 121 5.14 20.94 10.27
C MET A 121 6.46 21.51 10.77
N LEU A 122 6.90 22.58 10.14
CA LEU A 122 7.99 23.40 10.62
C LEU A 122 7.39 24.60 11.34
N ILE A 123 7.76 24.79 12.60
CA ILE A 123 7.24 25.85 13.47
C ILE A 123 8.38 26.78 13.86
N ASP A 124 8.15 28.09 13.76
CA ASP A 124 9.02 29.09 14.36
C ASP A 124 8.92 29.00 15.88
N ALA A 125 10.06 28.74 16.53
CA ALA A 125 10.11 28.53 17.98
C ALA A 125 9.84 29.79 18.82
N GLY A 126 10.04 30.97 18.24
CA GLY A 126 9.83 32.24 18.94
C GLY A 126 8.39 32.74 18.85
N THR A 127 7.76 32.54 17.71
CA THR A 127 6.42 33.09 17.42
C THR A 127 5.31 32.03 17.46
N GLY A 128 5.65 30.71 17.35
CA GLY A 128 4.71 29.63 17.23
C GLY A 128 4.03 29.55 15.86
N GLN A 129 4.47 30.34 14.89
CA GLN A 129 3.89 30.32 13.53
C GLN A 129 4.33 29.08 12.77
N ILE A 130 3.42 28.50 12.01
CA ILE A 130 3.73 27.41 11.09
C ILE A 130 4.39 28.01 9.85
N LEU A 131 5.66 27.65 9.63
CA LEU A 131 6.45 28.10 8.49
C LEU A 131 6.23 27.23 7.25
N ASP A 132 6.07 25.91 7.44
CA ASP A 132 5.89 24.97 6.34
C ASP A 132 5.22 23.69 6.81
N TRP A 133 4.68 22.93 5.86
CA TRP A 133 4.08 21.62 6.07
C TRP A 133 4.86 20.54 5.32
N GLN A 134 5.34 19.51 6.03
CA GLN A 134 5.96 18.36 5.43
C GLN A 134 4.88 17.29 5.12
N TYR A 135 5.05 16.57 4.01
CA TYR A 135 4.14 15.51 3.56
C TYR A 135 2.70 15.97 3.27
N ARG A 136 2.48 17.27 3.19
CA ARG A 136 1.21 17.81 2.72
C ARG A 136 1.23 17.85 1.21
N THR A 137 0.54 16.93 0.57
CA THR A 137 0.22 17.08 -0.86
C THR A 137 -0.62 18.34 -1.00
N PRO A 138 -0.26 19.30 -1.89
CA PRO A 138 -1.15 20.41 -2.22
C PRO A 138 -2.51 19.81 -2.53
N ALA A 139 -3.57 20.30 -1.93
CA ALA A 139 -4.90 19.82 -2.20
C ALA A 139 -5.09 19.89 -3.73
N LYS A 140 -5.04 18.73 -4.39
CA LYS A 140 -5.60 18.61 -5.73
C LYS A 140 -6.99 19.13 -5.54
N GLU A 141 -7.36 20.17 -6.25
CA GLU A 141 -8.70 20.74 -6.22
C GLU A 141 -9.67 19.57 -6.10
N ALA A 142 -10.34 19.48 -4.96
CA ALA A 142 -11.16 18.31 -4.70
C ALA A 142 -12.15 18.27 -5.87
N ALA A 143 -12.01 17.26 -6.72
CA ALA A 143 -13.04 17.00 -7.71
C ALA A 143 -14.36 17.09 -6.94
N PRO A 144 -15.34 17.88 -7.39
CA PRO A 144 -16.56 18.06 -6.65
C PRO A 144 -17.06 16.68 -6.26
N MET A 145 -17.20 16.45 -4.95
CA MET A 145 -17.78 15.21 -4.47
C MET A 145 -19.11 15.09 -5.22
N VAL A 146 -19.13 14.17 -6.17
CA VAL A 146 -20.37 13.81 -6.84
C VAL A 146 -21.26 13.30 -5.71
N THR A 147 -22.15 14.15 -5.27
CA THR A 147 -23.24 13.78 -4.36
C THR A 147 -24.21 12.90 -5.15
N ALA A 148 -23.73 11.73 -5.56
CA ALA A 148 -24.55 10.71 -6.23
C ALA A 148 -25.58 10.07 -5.27
N ALA A 149 -25.74 10.63 -4.09
CA ALA A 149 -26.69 10.13 -3.09
C ALA A 149 -28.02 10.89 -3.04
N ALA A 150 -28.17 12.00 -3.78
CA ALA A 150 -29.42 12.78 -3.69
C ALA A 150 -30.51 12.38 -4.68
N ASP A 151 -30.18 11.62 -5.74
CA ASP A 151 -31.15 11.27 -6.81
C ASP A 151 -31.35 9.76 -7.02
N ALA A 152 -30.96 8.91 -6.07
CA ALA A 152 -31.37 7.51 -6.14
C ALA A 152 -32.86 7.40 -5.79
N PRO A 153 -33.72 6.94 -6.72
CA PRO A 153 -35.15 6.82 -6.42
C PRO A 153 -35.32 5.84 -5.26
N ALA A 154 -36.16 6.25 -4.31
CA ALA A 154 -36.44 5.56 -3.05
C ALA A 154 -36.82 4.06 -3.19
N GLN A 155 -37.07 3.60 -4.39
CA GLN A 155 -37.36 2.20 -4.72
C GLN A 155 -36.10 1.30 -4.72
N GLN A 156 -34.88 1.84 -4.92
CA GLN A 156 -33.64 1.04 -4.91
C GLN A 156 -33.15 0.72 -3.49
N VAL A 157 -33.47 1.56 -2.53
CA VAL A 157 -33.09 1.34 -1.12
C VAL A 157 -33.93 0.22 -0.48
N LYS A 158 -35.18 0.04 -0.90
CA LYS A 158 -36.04 -1.06 -0.42
C LYS A 158 -35.58 -2.46 -0.86
N LYS A 159 -34.81 -2.58 -1.94
CA LYS A 159 -34.26 -3.87 -2.40
C LYS A 159 -33.05 -4.35 -1.61
N LEU A 160 -32.34 -3.43 -0.95
CA LEU A 160 -31.15 -3.73 -0.16
C LEU A 160 -31.45 -4.09 1.30
N VAL A 161 -32.68 -3.88 1.77
CA VAL A 161 -33.13 -4.10 3.16
C VAL A 161 -34.29 -5.09 3.25
N ALA A 162 -34.45 -5.93 2.24
CA ALA A 162 -35.46 -7.00 2.34
C ALA A 162 -34.94 -8.07 3.32
N PRO A 163 -35.72 -8.44 4.35
CA PRO A 163 -35.33 -9.51 5.27
C PRO A 163 -35.20 -10.81 4.50
N ILE A 164 -34.15 -11.58 4.82
CA ILE A 164 -33.99 -12.94 4.38
C ILE A 164 -35.15 -13.73 4.99
N SER A 165 -36.21 -13.99 4.22
CA SER A 165 -37.28 -14.86 4.66
C SER A 165 -36.73 -16.30 4.61
N GLU A 166 -36.91 -16.99 5.72
CA GLU A 166 -36.72 -18.42 5.91
C GLU A 166 -37.32 -19.19 4.72
N ALA A 167 -36.46 -19.97 4.07
CA ALA A 167 -36.89 -21.07 3.21
C ALA A 167 -36.62 -22.35 3.98
N ALA A 168 -37.75 -22.98 4.35
CA ALA A 168 -37.79 -24.35 4.90
C ALA A 168 -37.28 -25.38 3.90
#